data_79c3918e5e4947dcee2d7d2e132410d3
#
_entry.id   79c3918e5e4947dcee2d7d2e132410d3
#
_cell.length_a   1.000
_cell.length_b   1.000
_cell.length_c   1.000
_cell.angle_alpha   90.00
_cell.angle_beta   90.00
_cell.angle_gamma   90.00
#
_symmetry.space_group_name_H-M   'P 1'
#
loop_
_entity.id
_entity.type
_entity.pdbx_description
1 polymer ?
#
loop_
_entity_poly.entity_id
_entity_poly.type
_entity_poly.pdbx_seq_one_letter_code
_entity_poly.pdbx_strand_id
1 'polypeptide(L)'
;MNGVVAVRSLLTGNAALTALLPESRITAGVLPQGSNLPAIALMSISGIDRNILNPGSHRQVTERVQVSVLAATYPAAKALMRAARAATADQMPTVTGIENVVVHTDAAGPDFTDPETGIFIQTQDLRVSFLETV
;
A
#
# COMPACT_ATOMS: atom_id res chain seq x y z
N MET A 1 10.62 -2.86 -1.97
CA MET A 1 10.46 -2.85 -0.51
C MET A 1 10.24 -1.47 0.08
N ASN A 2 11.00 -0.49 -0.36
CA ASN A 2 10.85 0.90 0.11
C ASN A 2 9.47 1.50 -0.17
N GLY A 3 8.86 1.12 -1.28
CA GLY A 3 7.50 1.57 -1.60
C GLY A 3 6.47 1.06 -0.59
N VAL A 4 6.62 -0.17 -0.12
CA VAL A 4 5.75 -0.74 0.92
C VAL A 4 5.89 0.04 2.23
N VAL A 5 7.11 0.40 2.60
CA VAL A 5 7.38 1.19 3.80
C VAL A 5 6.71 2.57 3.69
N ALA A 6 6.84 3.23 2.54
CA ALA A 6 6.23 4.53 2.29
C ALA A 6 4.70 4.47 2.41
N VAL A 7 4.08 3.48 1.77
CA VAL A 7 2.63 3.30 1.80
C VAL A 7 2.16 3.00 3.22
N ARG A 8 2.85 2.11 3.92
CA ARG A 8 2.49 1.78 5.30
C ARG A 8 2.56 3.00 6.21
N SER A 9 3.57 3.85 6.05
CA SER A 9 3.69 5.06 6.86
C SER A 9 2.54 6.03 6.64
N LEU A 10 2.06 6.14 5.40
CA LEU A 10 0.88 6.97 5.09
C LEU A 10 -0.39 6.40 5.71
N LEU A 11 -0.57 5.09 5.65
CA LEU A 11 -1.75 4.44 6.20
C LEU A 11 -1.77 4.53 7.73
N THR A 12 -0.67 4.22 8.39
CA THR A 12 -0.60 4.26 9.87
C THR A 12 -0.62 5.67 10.41
N GLY A 13 -0.18 6.65 9.63
CA GLY A 13 -0.21 8.06 10.01
C GLY A 13 -1.55 8.75 9.77
N ASN A 14 -2.54 8.10 9.18
CA ASN A 14 -3.83 8.69 8.87
C ASN A 14 -4.85 8.38 9.97
N ALA A 15 -5.31 9.43 10.69
CA ALA A 15 -6.20 9.27 11.84
C ALA A 15 -7.57 8.69 11.43
N ALA A 16 -8.10 9.04 10.26
CA ALA A 16 -9.38 8.53 9.80
C ALA A 16 -9.31 7.02 9.53
N LEU A 17 -8.18 6.56 8.99
CA LEU A 17 -7.97 5.13 8.72
C LEU A 17 -7.73 4.35 10.01
N THR A 18 -6.89 4.85 10.91
CA THR A 18 -6.60 4.17 12.18
C THR A 18 -7.79 4.13 13.12
N ALA A 19 -8.79 5.00 12.91
CA ALA A 19 -10.06 4.91 13.61
C ALA A 19 -10.89 3.70 13.13
N LEU A 20 -10.68 3.21 11.91
CA LEU A 20 -11.36 2.05 11.35
C LEU A 20 -10.69 0.73 11.72
N LEU A 21 -9.35 0.74 11.84
CA LEU A 21 -8.59 -0.46 12.23
C LEU A 21 -7.28 -0.07 12.93
N PRO A 22 -6.80 -0.90 13.89
CA PRO A 22 -5.51 -0.65 14.54
C PRO A 22 -4.33 -0.81 13.58
N GLU A 23 -3.23 -0.11 13.85
CA GLU A 23 -1.98 -0.23 13.09
C GLU A 23 -1.49 -1.67 12.96
N SER A 24 -1.69 -2.47 14.01
CA SER A 24 -1.25 -3.87 14.04
C SER A 24 -1.91 -4.73 12.97
N ARG A 25 -3.01 -4.28 12.39
CA ARG A 25 -3.72 -4.96 11.31
C ARG A 25 -3.35 -4.48 9.92
N ILE A 26 -2.38 -3.58 9.82
CA ILE A 26 -1.78 -3.13 8.56
C ILE A 26 -0.42 -3.81 8.45
N THR A 27 -0.36 -4.87 7.64
CA THR A 27 0.83 -5.73 7.55
C THR A 27 1.46 -5.67 6.17
N ALA A 28 2.79 -5.84 6.13
CA ALA A 28 3.52 -6.01 4.90
C ALA A 28 3.68 -7.50 4.62
N GLY A 29 3.40 -7.91 3.38
CA GLY A 29 3.44 -9.30 2.99
C GLY A 29 2.14 -10.04 3.27
N VAL A 30 2.25 -11.34 3.54
CA VAL A 30 1.09 -12.20 3.77
C VAL A 30 0.47 -11.90 5.12
N LEU A 31 -0.86 -11.73 5.14
CA LEU A 31 -1.60 -11.54 6.37
C LEU A 31 -1.52 -12.83 7.22
N PRO A 32 -1.17 -12.74 8.52
CA PRO A 32 -1.13 -13.92 9.37
C PRO A 32 -2.48 -14.61 9.45
N GLN A 33 -2.47 -15.93 9.43
CA GLN A 33 -3.68 -16.74 9.55
C GLN A 33 -4.36 -16.48 10.89
N GLY A 34 -5.69 -16.36 10.87
CA GLY A 34 -6.46 -16.05 12.08
C GLY A 34 -6.44 -14.58 12.48
N SER A 35 -5.97 -13.70 11.62
CA SER A 35 -5.98 -12.26 11.88
C SER A 35 -7.41 -11.74 11.99
N ASN A 36 -7.61 -10.75 12.87
CA ASN A 36 -8.91 -10.12 13.03
C ASN A 36 -9.21 -9.20 11.84
N LEU A 37 -10.49 -9.11 11.50
CA LEU A 37 -10.97 -8.21 10.46
C LEU A 37 -11.57 -6.94 11.09
N PRO A 38 -11.51 -5.80 10.40
CA PRO A 38 -10.88 -5.58 9.09
C PRO A 38 -9.36 -5.59 9.16
N ALA A 39 -8.72 -5.81 8.02
CA ALA A 39 -7.26 -5.84 7.92
C ALA A 39 -6.80 -5.30 6.56
N ILE A 40 -5.55 -4.86 6.52
CA ILE A 40 -4.90 -4.41 5.28
C ILE A 40 -3.59 -5.16 5.12
N ALA A 41 -3.36 -5.71 3.94
CA ALA A 41 -2.08 -6.33 3.57
C ALA A 41 -1.45 -5.54 2.42
N LEU A 42 -0.15 -5.33 2.51
CA LEU A 42 0.63 -4.60 1.51
C LEU A 42 1.63 -5.53 0.85
N MET A 43 1.74 -5.44 -0.46
CA MET A 43 2.67 -6.29 -1.22
C MET A 43 3.33 -5.47 -2.33
N SER A 44 4.63 -5.65 -2.51
CA SER A 44 5.34 -5.13 -3.67
C SER A 44 5.08 -6.06 -4.85
N ILE A 45 4.55 -5.51 -5.94
CA ILE A 45 4.23 -6.28 -7.15
C ILE A 45 5.41 -6.26 -8.11
N SER A 46 6.01 -5.08 -8.31
CA SER A 46 7.13 -4.92 -9.24
C SER A 46 7.88 -3.64 -8.91
N GLY A 47 9.12 -3.56 -9.37
CA GLY A 47 9.90 -2.34 -9.29
C GLY A 47 10.67 -2.16 -10.59
N ILE A 48 10.73 -0.92 -11.08
CA ILE A 48 11.45 -0.58 -12.29
C ILE A 48 12.49 0.47 -11.94
N ASP A 49 13.75 0.13 -12.18
CA ASP A 49 14.87 1.04 -12.03
C ASP A 49 15.04 1.83 -13.33
N ARG A 50 15.10 3.13 -13.23
CA ARG A 50 15.41 3.97 -14.39
C ARG A 50 16.92 4.19 -14.46
N ASN A 51 17.53 3.60 -15.46
CA ASN A 51 18.95 3.75 -15.70
C ASN A 51 19.20 4.95 -16.60
N ILE A 52 20.32 5.65 -16.36
CA ILE A 52 20.78 6.74 -17.20
C ILE A 52 22.13 6.39 -17.81
N LEU A 53 22.47 7.04 -18.91
CA LEU A 53 23.74 6.79 -19.61
C LEU A 53 24.97 7.11 -18.76
N ASN A 54 24.84 8.05 -17.85
CA ASN A 54 25.91 8.43 -16.93
C ASN A 54 25.50 8.05 -15.50
N PRO A 55 25.78 6.81 -15.06
CA PRO A 55 25.36 6.35 -13.74
C PRO A 55 25.94 7.18 -12.61
N GLY A 56 25.11 7.49 -11.62
CA GLY A 56 25.51 8.23 -10.43
C GLY A 56 25.30 7.41 -9.16
N SER A 57 25.31 8.10 -8.02
CA SER A 57 25.10 7.48 -6.72
C SER A 57 23.63 7.22 -6.39
N HIS A 58 22.72 7.76 -7.18
CA HIS A 58 21.28 7.64 -6.97
C HIS A 58 20.62 6.95 -8.15
N ARG A 59 19.53 6.28 -7.87
CA ARG A 59 18.73 5.60 -8.88
C ARG A 59 17.26 5.96 -8.69
N GLN A 60 16.58 6.34 -9.77
CA GLN A 60 15.15 6.56 -9.78
C GLN A 60 14.45 5.22 -9.87
N VAL A 61 13.59 4.92 -8.91
CA VAL A 61 12.84 3.67 -8.86
C VAL A 61 11.35 3.99 -8.88
N THR A 62 10.59 3.23 -9.65
CA THR A 62 9.13 3.23 -9.59
C THR A 62 8.68 1.85 -9.17
N GLU A 63 8.04 1.77 -8.02
CA GLU A 63 7.57 0.51 -7.44
C GLU A 63 6.04 0.47 -7.47
N ARG A 64 5.49 -0.68 -7.87
CA ARG A 64 4.06 -0.92 -7.83
C ARG A 64 3.75 -1.67 -6.55
N VAL A 65 2.92 -1.08 -5.71
CA VAL A 65 2.52 -1.64 -4.42
C VAL A 65 1.04 -1.92 -4.47
N GLN A 66 0.65 -3.12 -4.07
CA GLN A 66 -0.76 -3.50 -3.98
C GLN A 66 -1.23 -3.40 -2.54
N VAL A 67 -2.32 -2.67 -2.35
CA VAL A 67 -3.04 -2.59 -1.07
C VAL A 67 -4.25 -3.51 -1.17
N SER A 68 -4.31 -4.50 -0.30
CA SER A 68 -5.46 -5.40 -0.20
C SER A 68 -6.19 -5.12 1.10
N VAL A 69 -7.47 -4.78 1.02
CA VAL A 69 -8.32 -4.60 2.20
C VAL A 69 -9.22 -5.82 2.36
N LEU A 70 -9.33 -6.32 3.57
CA LEU A 70 -10.10 -7.50 3.92
C LEU A 70 -11.11 -7.12 4.99
N ALA A 71 -12.37 -7.47 4.77
CA ALA A 71 -13.45 -7.14 5.72
C ALA A 71 -14.52 -8.23 5.73
N ALA A 72 -15.30 -8.25 6.81
CA ALA A 72 -16.36 -9.23 6.98
C ALA A 72 -17.60 -8.93 6.12
N THR A 73 -17.77 -7.68 5.67
CA THR A 73 -18.88 -7.26 4.82
C THR A 73 -18.40 -6.42 3.64
N TYR A 74 -19.18 -6.43 2.57
CA TYR A 74 -18.86 -5.63 1.39
C TYR A 74 -18.82 -4.11 1.67
N PRO A 75 -19.82 -3.54 2.37
CA PRO A 75 -19.77 -2.11 2.72
C PRO A 75 -18.56 -1.73 3.57
N ALA A 76 -18.14 -2.61 4.50
CA ALA A 76 -16.96 -2.37 5.32
C ALA A 76 -15.68 -2.37 4.47
N ALA A 77 -15.57 -3.27 3.50
CA ALA A 77 -14.45 -3.32 2.58
C ALA A 77 -14.39 -2.03 1.73
N LYS A 78 -15.53 -1.57 1.23
CA LYS A 78 -15.61 -0.32 0.46
C LYS A 78 -15.20 0.90 1.28
N ALA A 79 -15.68 1.00 2.51
CA ALA A 79 -15.35 2.11 3.41
C ALA A 79 -13.86 2.13 3.74
N LEU A 80 -13.29 0.95 4.01
CA LEU A 80 -11.87 0.82 4.31
C LEU A 80 -11.00 1.19 3.11
N MET A 81 -11.36 0.73 1.92
CA MET A 81 -10.63 1.06 0.69
C MET A 81 -10.71 2.57 0.39
N ARG A 82 -11.86 3.18 0.60
CA ARG A 82 -12.01 4.62 0.39
C ARG A 82 -11.09 5.40 1.33
N ALA A 83 -11.01 5.01 2.59
CA ALA A 83 -10.11 5.63 3.55
C ALA A 83 -8.64 5.41 3.19
N ALA A 84 -8.27 4.21 2.74
CA ALA A 84 -6.91 3.89 2.31
C ALA A 84 -6.51 4.72 1.09
N ARG A 85 -7.39 4.87 0.11
CA ARG A 85 -7.11 5.70 -1.06
C ARG A 85 -6.92 7.17 -0.68
N ALA A 86 -7.77 7.69 0.20
CA ALA A 86 -7.66 9.08 0.66
C ALA A 86 -6.35 9.32 1.41
N ALA A 87 -5.86 8.32 2.13
CA ALA A 87 -4.60 8.41 2.87
C ALA A 87 -3.37 8.40 1.97
N THR A 88 -3.45 7.77 0.80
CA THR A 88 -2.28 7.49 -0.04
C THR A 88 -2.23 8.27 -1.35
N ALA A 89 -3.38 8.71 -1.87
CA ALA A 89 -3.45 9.37 -3.18
C ALA A 89 -2.68 10.69 -3.17
N ASP A 90 -1.74 10.82 -4.12
CA ASP A 90 -0.99 12.04 -4.38
C ASP A 90 -0.22 12.57 -3.16
N GLN A 91 0.29 11.67 -2.33
CA GLN A 91 1.04 12.01 -1.13
C GLN A 91 2.55 12.00 -1.39
N MET A 92 3.27 12.80 -0.61
CA MET A 92 4.73 12.89 -0.69
C MET A 92 5.32 12.69 0.72
N PRO A 93 5.33 11.46 1.24
CA PRO A 93 5.82 11.21 2.59
C PRO A 93 7.35 11.30 2.65
N THR A 94 7.86 11.58 3.86
CA THR A 94 9.29 11.51 4.13
C THR A 94 9.59 10.11 4.68
N VAL A 95 10.50 9.41 4.03
CA VAL A 95 10.91 8.05 4.43
C VAL A 95 12.42 8.01 4.54
N THR A 96 12.91 7.48 5.67
CA THR A 96 14.35 7.36 5.91
C THR A 96 14.99 6.44 4.88
N GLY A 97 16.09 6.88 4.28
CA GLY A 97 16.88 6.08 3.34
C GLY A 97 16.54 6.30 1.87
N ILE A 98 15.46 7.01 1.58
CA ILE A 98 15.07 7.35 0.20
C ILE A 98 14.65 8.81 0.12
N GLU A 99 14.66 9.37 -1.09
CA GLU A 99 14.38 10.78 -1.32
C GLU A 99 13.29 10.95 -2.39
N ASN A 100 12.62 12.10 -2.35
CA ASN A 100 11.62 12.51 -3.36
C ASN A 100 10.53 11.45 -3.56
N VAL A 101 9.97 10.98 -2.46
CA VAL A 101 8.93 9.95 -2.51
C VAL A 101 7.61 10.57 -2.95
N VAL A 102 7.01 9.99 -3.98
CA VAL A 102 5.68 10.39 -4.46
C VAL A 102 4.83 9.14 -4.62
N VAL A 103 3.62 9.17 -4.08
CA VAL A 103 2.67 8.07 -4.16
C VAL A 103 1.46 8.50 -4.98
N HIS A 104 1.17 7.76 -6.05
CA HIS A 104 -0.02 7.96 -6.89
C HIS A 104 -0.87 6.71 -6.90
N THR A 105 -2.17 6.88 -7.04
CA THR A 105 -3.05 5.73 -7.31
C THR A 105 -2.85 5.27 -8.75
N ASP A 106 -2.93 3.95 -8.94
CA ASP A 106 -2.84 3.32 -10.24
C ASP A 106 -4.15 2.55 -10.49
N ALA A 107 -4.09 1.30 -10.87
CA ALA A 107 -5.28 0.52 -11.20
C ALA A 107 -5.98 -0.01 -9.95
N ALA A 108 -7.31 0.07 -9.94
CA ALA A 108 -8.12 -0.65 -8.96
C ALA A 108 -8.24 -2.10 -9.41
N GLY A 109 -8.00 -3.03 -8.50
CA GLY A 109 -8.17 -4.44 -8.78
C GLY A 109 -9.63 -4.88 -8.65
N PRO A 110 -9.94 -6.13 -8.97
CA PRO A 110 -11.30 -6.64 -8.83
C PRO A 110 -11.68 -6.82 -7.36
N ASP A 111 -12.97 -6.66 -7.11
CA ASP A 111 -13.56 -7.10 -5.84
C ASP A 111 -13.76 -8.61 -5.92
N PHE A 112 -13.48 -9.30 -4.84
CA PHE A 112 -13.80 -10.73 -4.77
C PHE A 112 -14.08 -11.16 -3.34
N THR A 113 -14.73 -12.30 -3.22
CA THR A 113 -15.07 -12.90 -1.93
C THR A 113 -14.40 -14.26 -1.85
N ASP A 114 -13.72 -14.53 -0.74
CA ASP A 114 -13.16 -15.84 -0.50
C ASP A 114 -14.33 -16.80 -0.20
N PRO A 115 -14.56 -17.83 -1.04
CA PRO A 115 -15.71 -18.71 -0.87
C PRO A 115 -15.65 -19.58 0.40
N GLU A 116 -14.46 -19.83 0.93
CA GLU A 116 -14.30 -20.65 2.13
C GLU A 116 -14.56 -19.86 3.41
N THR A 117 -14.11 -18.62 3.48
CA THR A 117 -14.18 -17.80 4.69
C THR A 117 -15.25 -16.74 4.65
N GLY A 118 -15.77 -16.41 3.46
CA GLY A 118 -16.75 -15.33 3.28
C GLY A 118 -16.15 -13.93 3.42
N ILE A 119 -14.82 -13.81 3.41
CA ILE A 119 -14.14 -12.53 3.53
C ILE A 119 -14.23 -11.77 2.21
N PHE A 120 -14.62 -10.49 2.30
CA PHE A 120 -14.63 -9.59 1.15
C PHE A 120 -13.27 -8.93 1.02
N ILE A 121 -12.71 -8.98 -0.20
CA ILE A 121 -11.36 -8.49 -0.49
C ILE A 121 -11.45 -7.49 -1.64
N GLN A 122 -10.81 -6.34 -1.48
CA GLN A 122 -10.61 -5.36 -2.53
C GLN A 122 -9.14 -5.01 -2.64
N THR A 123 -8.69 -4.73 -3.85
CA THR A 123 -7.30 -4.38 -4.10
C THR A 123 -7.19 -3.06 -4.83
N GLN A 124 -6.14 -2.32 -4.54
CA GLN A 124 -5.78 -1.07 -5.20
C GLN A 124 -4.29 -1.08 -5.42
N ASP A 125 -3.86 -0.84 -6.64
CA ASP A 125 -2.45 -0.67 -6.94
C ASP A 125 -2.06 0.79 -6.77
N LEU A 126 -0.89 1.01 -6.18
CA LEU A 126 -0.29 2.33 -6.03
C LEU A 126 1.06 2.33 -6.76
N ARG A 127 1.40 3.48 -7.32
CA ARG A 127 2.71 3.69 -7.92
C ARG A 127 3.51 4.59 -7.00
N VAL A 128 4.63 4.09 -6.52
CA VAL A 128 5.52 4.82 -5.62
C VAL A 128 6.82 5.09 -6.36
N SER A 129 7.15 6.37 -6.53
CA SER A 129 8.39 6.79 -7.18
C SER A 129 9.30 7.42 -6.14
N PHE A 130 10.58 7.09 -6.19
CA PHE A 130 11.56 7.61 -5.24
C PHE A 130 12.97 7.51 -5.79
N LEU A 131 13.90 8.25 -5.15
CA LEU A 131 15.33 8.11 -5.39
C LEU A 131 15.93 7.28 -4.27
N GLU A 132 16.71 6.28 -4.64
CA GLU A 132 17.49 5.51 -3.65
C GLU A 132 18.97 5.60 -3.95
N THR A 133 19.79 5.52 -2.90
CA THR A 133 21.24 5.44 -3.02
C THR A 133 21.63 4.04 -3.42
N VAL A 134 22.46 3.95 -4.42
CA VAL A 134 22.94 2.66 -4.93
C VAL A 134 24.19 2.22 -4.20
#